data_dcb326bd4ba05c2ebcbea578be120664
#
_entry.id   dcb326bd4ba05c2ebcbea578be120664
#
_cell.length_a   1.000
_cell.length_b   1.000
_cell.length_c   1.000
_cell.angle_alpha   90.00
_cell.angle_beta   90.00
_cell.angle_gamma   90.00
#
_symmetry.space_group_name_H-M   'P 1'
#
loop_
_entity.id
_entity.type
_entity.pdbx_description
1 polymer ?
#
loop_
_entity_poly.entity_id
_entity_poly.type
_entity_poly.pdbx_seq_one_letter_code
_entity_poly.pdbx_strand_id
1 'polypeptide(L)'
;MAQDKKQVEQITDMEVDFAKWFTDVCKKAELIDYSSIKGVFIYRPYGYAIWENFQKILDEKFKETGHENVYLPMLIPESLLQKEKDHVEGFAPECAWVTMGGSEKLEERYCIRPTSETLFCEHYKNIIHSHRDLPKLYNQWCSVLRWEKTSRPFLRHREFLWQEGHTMHATAEEAIAETEQMFNIYADFCENYLAMPVVKGRKTDKEKFSGAEATYTVECMMHDKKALQAGTSHYFGDGFARAFDI
;
A
#
# COMPACT_ATOMS: atom_id res chain seq x y z
N MET A 1 45.33 -17.64 10.63
CA MET A 1 43.91 -17.56 10.28
C MET A 1 43.84 -16.80 8.97
N ALA A 2 43.45 -17.44 7.88
CA ALA A 2 43.28 -16.81 6.59
C ALA A 2 42.10 -15.83 6.71
N GLN A 3 42.34 -14.53 6.46
CA GLN A 3 41.26 -13.57 6.28
C GLN A 3 40.46 -14.02 5.04
N ASP A 4 39.21 -14.45 5.25
CA ASP A 4 38.28 -14.62 4.14
C ASP A 4 38.22 -13.33 3.35
N LYS A 5 38.74 -13.36 2.12
CA LYS A 5 38.64 -12.23 1.20
C LYS A 5 37.14 -12.01 0.93
N LYS A 6 36.61 -10.84 1.29
CA LYS A 6 35.26 -10.44 0.92
C LYS A 6 35.04 -10.71 -0.59
N GLN A 7 34.06 -11.54 -0.90
CA GLN A 7 33.67 -11.87 -2.27
C GLN A 7 33.18 -10.64 -3.05
N VAL A 8 32.64 -9.64 -2.34
CA VAL A 8 32.11 -8.39 -2.92
C VAL A 8 32.71 -7.20 -2.20
N GLU A 9 33.41 -6.35 -2.94
CA GLU A 9 33.95 -5.10 -2.43
C GLU A 9 32.87 -4.00 -2.36
N GLN A 10 33.03 -3.05 -1.45
CA GLN A 10 32.17 -1.86 -1.27
C GLN A 10 30.73 -2.12 -0.80
N ILE A 11 30.44 -3.29 -0.26
CA ILE A 11 29.19 -3.57 0.43
C ILE A 11 29.52 -3.80 1.91
N THR A 12 28.75 -3.16 2.78
CA THR A 12 28.86 -3.38 4.24
C THR A 12 28.50 -4.83 4.56
N ASP A 13 29.15 -5.41 5.55
CA ASP A 13 28.82 -6.76 6.01
C ASP A 13 27.43 -6.76 6.69
N MET A 14 26.61 -7.71 6.33
CA MET A 14 25.22 -7.84 6.82
C MET A 14 25.17 -8.04 8.34
N GLU A 15 26.11 -8.81 8.90
CA GLU A 15 26.18 -9.07 10.35
C GLU A 15 26.69 -7.86 11.15
N VAL A 16 27.40 -6.92 10.49
CA VAL A 16 27.92 -5.70 11.13
C VAL A 16 26.87 -4.59 11.12
N ASP A 17 26.21 -4.36 9.98
CA ASP A 17 25.15 -3.35 9.83
C ASP A 17 24.19 -3.77 8.72
N PHE A 18 23.12 -4.46 9.12
CA PHE A 18 22.09 -4.93 8.21
C PHE A 18 21.43 -3.77 7.43
N ALA A 19 21.17 -2.65 8.06
CA ALA A 19 20.50 -1.52 7.41
C ALA A 19 21.34 -0.92 6.29
N LYS A 20 22.64 -0.79 6.54
CA LYS A 20 23.59 -0.29 5.55
C LYS A 20 23.86 -1.32 4.45
N TRP A 21 24.01 -2.59 4.81
CA TRP A 21 24.13 -3.68 3.85
C TRP A 21 22.95 -3.69 2.88
N PHE A 22 21.72 -3.61 3.37
CA PHE A 22 20.51 -3.61 2.55
C PHE A 22 20.52 -2.44 1.54
N THR A 23 20.87 -1.24 1.99
CA THR A 23 20.96 -0.06 1.15
C THR A 23 22.07 -0.20 0.10
N ASP A 24 23.25 -0.69 0.50
CA ASP A 24 24.39 -0.90 -0.39
C ASP A 24 24.05 -1.91 -1.51
N VAL A 25 23.36 -3.02 -1.15
CA VAL A 25 22.90 -4.04 -2.11
C VAL A 25 21.91 -3.44 -3.11
N CYS A 26 20.88 -2.73 -2.64
CA CYS A 26 19.87 -2.12 -3.52
C CYS A 26 20.52 -1.17 -4.56
N LYS A 27 21.49 -0.39 -4.13
CA LYS A 27 22.22 0.54 -5.01
C LYS A 27 23.18 -0.17 -5.96
N LYS A 28 23.97 -1.12 -5.46
CA LYS A 28 24.95 -1.85 -6.26
C LYS A 28 24.34 -2.77 -7.30
N ALA A 29 23.18 -3.35 -6.97
CA ALA A 29 22.37 -4.12 -7.92
C ALA A 29 21.58 -3.24 -8.90
N GLU A 30 21.77 -1.93 -8.85
CA GLU A 30 21.10 -0.96 -9.74
C GLU A 30 19.56 -1.01 -9.68
N LEU A 31 19.01 -1.36 -8.52
CA LEU A 31 17.57 -1.45 -8.34
C LEU A 31 16.91 -0.08 -8.12
N ILE A 32 17.62 0.80 -7.42
CA ILE A 32 17.09 2.09 -6.96
C ILE A 32 18.19 3.15 -6.89
N ASP A 33 17.81 4.43 -7.02
CA ASP A 33 18.69 5.56 -6.78
C ASP A 33 17.96 6.67 -5.99
N TYR A 34 18.72 7.60 -5.43
CA TYR A 34 18.18 8.74 -4.73
C TYR A 34 17.71 9.82 -5.71
N SER A 35 16.51 10.37 -5.48
CA SER A 35 16.08 11.59 -6.16
C SER A 35 16.59 12.85 -5.43
N SER A 36 16.33 14.01 -6.00
CA SER A 36 16.60 15.30 -5.34
C SER A 36 15.70 15.57 -4.13
N ILE A 37 14.62 14.80 -3.96
CA ILE A 37 13.67 14.94 -2.85
C ILE A 37 13.95 13.84 -1.82
N LYS A 38 14.25 14.26 -0.58
CA LYS A 38 14.51 13.31 0.51
C LYS A 38 13.34 12.36 0.74
N GLY A 39 13.64 11.05 0.68
CA GLY A 39 12.67 9.99 0.92
C GLY A 39 11.82 9.61 -0.30
N VAL A 40 12.08 10.25 -1.44
CA VAL A 40 11.55 9.86 -2.75
C VAL A 40 12.70 9.26 -3.56
N PHE A 41 12.47 8.13 -4.19
CA PHE A 41 13.50 7.35 -4.86
C PHE A 41 13.17 7.15 -6.34
N ILE A 42 14.22 6.91 -7.12
CA ILE A 42 14.11 6.54 -8.53
C ILE A 42 14.21 5.01 -8.62
N TYR A 43 13.16 4.35 -9.09
CA TYR A 43 13.23 2.93 -9.44
C TYR A 43 13.99 2.79 -10.75
N ARG A 44 15.14 2.11 -10.72
CA ARG A 44 15.92 1.83 -11.92
C ARG A 44 15.32 0.63 -12.68
N PRO A 45 15.72 0.40 -13.96
CA PRO A 45 15.09 -0.65 -14.78
C PRO A 45 15.00 -2.01 -14.12
N TYR A 46 16.03 -2.49 -13.43
CA TYR A 46 15.98 -3.79 -12.74
C TYR A 46 15.00 -3.78 -11.56
N GLY A 47 14.98 -2.72 -10.77
CA GLY A 47 14.02 -2.59 -9.67
C GLY A 47 12.58 -2.44 -10.16
N TYR A 48 12.37 -1.69 -11.25
CA TYR A 48 11.06 -1.51 -11.83
C TYR A 48 10.54 -2.79 -12.50
N ALA A 49 11.40 -3.58 -13.13
CA ALA A 49 11.05 -4.88 -13.70
C ALA A 49 10.51 -5.88 -12.66
N ILE A 50 10.99 -5.81 -11.41
CA ILE A 50 10.40 -6.59 -10.30
C ILE A 50 8.95 -6.15 -10.07
N TRP A 51 8.69 -4.85 -10.05
CA TRP A 51 7.35 -4.30 -9.91
C TRP A 51 6.42 -4.69 -11.08
N GLU A 52 6.88 -4.63 -12.31
CA GLU A 52 6.12 -5.07 -13.49
C GLU A 52 5.71 -6.55 -13.40
N ASN A 53 6.60 -7.40 -12.89
CA ASN A 53 6.29 -8.81 -12.64
C ASN A 53 5.25 -8.98 -11.51
N PHE A 54 5.34 -8.18 -10.44
CA PHE A 54 4.33 -8.17 -9.38
C PHE A 54 2.96 -7.82 -9.93
N GLN A 55 2.88 -6.74 -10.69
CA GLN A 55 1.64 -6.31 -11.33
C GLN A 55 1.07 -7.42 -12.22
N LYS A 56 1.89 -7.98 -13.10
CA LYS A 56 1.44 -9.02 -14.04
C LYS A 56 0.82 -10.21 -13.31
N ILE A 57 1.51 -10.76 -12.32
CA ILE A 57 1.07 -11.98 -11.62
C ILE A 57 -0.16 -11.71 -10.75
N LEU A 58 -0.13 -10.64 -9.96
CA LEU A 58 -1.26 -10.31 -9.07
C LEU A 58 -2.49 -9.84 -9.84
N ASP A 59 -2.32 -9.08 -10.92
CA ASP A 59 -3.41 -8.60 -11.75
C ASP A 59 -4.19 -9.76 -12.42
N GLU A 60 -3.47 -10.81 -12.87
CA GLU A 60 -4.08 -12.04 -13.35
C GLU A 60 -4.94 -12.69 -12.24
N LYS A 61 -4.41 -12.84 -11.03
CA LYS A 61 -5.14 -13.42 -9.89
C LYS A 61 -6.37 -12.59 -9.47
N PHE A 62 -6.27 -11.27 -9.51
CA PHE A 62 -7.40 -10.39 -9.19
C PHE A 62 -8.50 -10.49 -10.26
N LYS A 63 -8.14 -10.56 -11.53
CA LYS A 63 -9.10 -10.76 -12.63
C LYS A 63 -9.78 -12.13 -12.57
N GLU A 64 -9.09 -13.18 -12.18
CA GLU A 64 -9.66 -14.52 -11.95
C GLU A 64 -10.74 -14.50 -10.85
N THR A 65 -10.64 -13.59 -9.88
CA THR A 65 -11.64 -13.40 -8.82
C THR A 65 -12.68 -12.32 -9.13
N GLY A 66 -12.70 -11.82 -10.38
CA GLY A 66 -13.72 -10.89 -10.88
C GLY A 66 -13.43 -9.41 -10.64
N HIS A 67 -12.21 -9.06 -10.21
CA HIS A 67 -11.84 -7.67 -9.99
C HIS A 67 -11.57 -6.95 -11.31
N GLU A 68 -11.95 -5.67 -11.35
CA GLU A 68 -11.73 -4.77 -12.47
C GLU A 68 -10.77 -3.63 -12.07
N ASN A 69 -9.83 -3.32 -12.96
CA ASN A 69 -8.91 -2.23 -12.73
C ASN A 69 -9.57 -0.88 -13.03
N VAL A 70 -9.40 0.06 -12.10
CA VAL A 70 -9.82 1.45 -12.23
C VAL A 70 -8.64 2.39 -11.95
N TYR A 71 -8.81 3.67 -12.20
CA TYR A 71 -7.86 4.69 -11.78
C TYR A 71 -8.60 5.91 -11.25
N LEU A 72 -8.40 6.21 -9.99
CA LEU A 72 -8.97 7.36 -9.31
C LEU A 72 -7.98 8.53 -9.26
N PRO A 73 -8.46 9.78 -9.13
CA PRO A 73 -7.60 10.95 -9.06
C PRO A 73 -6.54 10.89 -7.95
N MET A 74 -5.40 11.52 -8.20
CA MET A 74 -4.33 11.64 -7.20
C MET A 74 -4.69 12.61 -6.07
N LEU A 75 -5.48 13.63 -6.37
CA LEU A 75 -5.81 14.72 -5.44
C LEU A 75 -7.14 14.45 -4.75
N ILE A 76 -7.15 14.62 -3.44
CA ILE A 76 -8.32 14.46 -2.58
C ILE A 76 -8.64 15.82 -1.95
N PRO A 77 -9.84 16.40 -2.15
CA PRO A 77 -10.25 17.62 -1.45
C PRO A 77 -10.23 17.40 0.08
N GLU A 78 -9.79 18.41 0.82
CA GLU A 78 -9.78 18.33 2.28
C GLU A 78 -11.16 18.04 2.86
N SER A 79 -12.20 18.65 2.28
CA SER A 79 -13.60 18.41 2.66
C SER A 79 -14.04 16.95 2.49
N LEU A 80 -13.51 16.26 1.48
CA LEU A 80 -13.79 14.83 1.27
C LEU A 80 -13.10 13.95 2.32
N LEU A 81 -11.85 14.27 2.67
CA LEU A 81 -11.12 13.55 3.73
C LEU A 81 -11.82 13.66 5.09
N GLN A 82 -12.43 14.82 5.38
CA GLN A 82 -13.08 15.07 6.67
C GLN A 82 -14.40 14.32 6.88
N LYS A 83 -14.94 13.66 5.84
CA LYS A 83 -16.20 12.90 5.96
C LYS A 83 -16.07 11.66 6.85
N GLU A 84 -14.88 11.07 6.91
CA GLU A 84 -14.59 9.93 7.78
C GLU A 84 -13.50 10.34 8.79
N LYS A 85 -13.92 10.69 10.01
CA LYS A 85 -13.08 11.31 11.03
C LYS A 85 -11.93 10.42 11.51
N ASP A 86 -12.23 9.16 11.79
CA ASP A 86 -11.24 8.22 12.34
C ASP A 86 -10.12 7.95 11.31
N HIS A 87 -10.49 7.89 10.04
CA HIS A 87 -9.55 7.74 8.93
C HIS A 87 -8.64 8.96 8.81
N VAL A 88 -9.21 10.17 8.87
CA VAL A 88 -8.46 11.43 8.82
C VAL A 88 -7.46 11.54 9.97
N GLU A 89 -7.86 11.23 11.19
CA GLU A 89 -6.98 11.29 12.37
C GLU A 89 -5.77 10.36 12.21
N GLY A 90 -5.93 9.20 11.57
CA GLY A 90 -4.84 8.27 11.29
C GLY A 90 -3.81 8.79 10.28
N PHE A 91 -4.25 9.52 9.25
CA PHE A 91 -3.38 9.97 8.15
C PHE A 91 -2.99 11.44 8.20
N ALA A 92 -3.65 12.28 8.98
CA ALA A 92 -3.40 13.72 9.03
C ALA A 92 -1.92 14.11 9.18
N PRO A 93 -1.09 13.42 9.99
CA PRO A 93 0.32 13.76 10.14
C PRO A 93 1.17 13.47 8.90
N GLU A 94 0.70 12.62 8.00
CA GLU A 94 1.43 12.13 6.83
C GLU A 94 0.93 12.72 5.51
N CYS A 95 -0.08 13.58 5.54
CA CYS A 95 -0.62 14.22 4.34
C CYS A 95 0.34 15.26 3.75
N ALA A 96 0.52 15.21 2.44
CA ALA A 96 1.13 16.27 1.67
C ALA A 96 0.04 17.09 0.97
N TRP A 97 0.13 18.41 1.07
CA TRP A 97 -0.93 19.31 0.65
C TRP A 97 -0.55 20.17 -0.54
N VAL A 98 -1.41 20.21 -1.54
CA VAL A 98 -1.37 21.16 -2.65
C VAL A 98 -2.24 22.35 -2.28
N THR A 99 -1.64 23.53 -2.24
CA THR A 99 -2.28 24.79 -1.80
C THR A 99 -2.35 25.84 -2.89
N MET A 100 -1.69 25.58 -4.02
CA MET A 100 -1.67 26.48 -5.17
C MET A 100 -1.90 25.71 -6.47
N GLY A 101 -2.66 26.29 -7.40
CA GLY A 101 -2.81 25.85 -8.77
C GLY A 101 -2.18 26.89 -9.72
N GLY A 102 -1.05 26.56 -10.34
CA GLY A 102 -0.25 27.54 -11.05
C GLY A 102 0.28 28.61 -10.09
N SER A 103 -0.06 29.88 -10.30
CA SER A 103 0.32 31.00 -9.44
C SER A 103 -0.79 31.42 -8.45
N GLU A 104 -1.95 30.79 -8.51
CA GLU A 104 -3.11 31.15 -7.70
C GLU A 104 -3.26 30.26 -6.48
N LYS A 105 -3.63 30.84 -5.34
CA LYS A 105 -3.97 30.10 -4.14
C LYS A 105 -5.32 29.41 -4.34
N LEU A 106 -5.39 28.12 -4.02
CA LEU A 106 -6.64 27.36 -4.06
C LEU A 106 -7.58 27.81 -2.94
N GLU A 107 -8.89 27.82 -3.22
CA GLU A 107 -9.93 28.07 -2.21
C GLU A 107 -9.96 26.96 -1.15
N GLU A 108 -9.75 25.71 -1.58
CA GLU A 108 -9.60 24.53 -0.75
C GLU A 108 -8.28 23.85 -1.09
N ARG A 109 -7.55 23.37 -0.10
CA ARG A 109 -6.34 22.56 -0.32
C ARG A 109 -6.69 21.13 -0.65
N TYR A 110 -5.82 20.50 -1.45
CA TYR A 110 -5.96 19.10 -1.83
C TYR A 110 -4.84 18.28 -1.23
N CYS A 111 -5.17 17.12 -0.67
CA CYS A 111 -4.19 16.13 -0.25
C CYS A 111 -3.73 15.31 -1.45
N ILE A 112 -2.41 15.08 -1.59
CA ILE A 112 -1.92 14.02 -2.45
C ILE A 112 -2.26 12.70 -1.75
N ARG A 113 -3.01 11.82 -2.40
CA ARG A 113 -3.57 10.61 -1.78
C ARG A 113 -2.53 9.80 -0.98
N PRO A 114 -2.73 9.60 0.33
CA PRO A 114 -1.97 8.63 1.13
C PRO A 114 -2.57 7.23 1.04
N THR A 115 -3.83 7.15 0.64
CA THR A 115 -4.69 5.99 0.39
C THR A 115 -5.99 6.50 -0.24
N SER A 116 -6.88 5.65 -0.77
CA SER A 116 -7.98 6.10 -1.63
C SER A 116 -9.40 5.75 -1.14
N GLU A 117 -9.59 5.29 0.11
CA GLU A 117 -10.90 4.88 0.63
C GLU A 117 -12.00 5.91 0.39
N THR A 118 -11.71 7.18 0.69
CA THR A 118 -12.69 8.26 0.55
C THR A 118 -13.06 8.53 -0.89
N LEU A 119 -12.10 8.41 -1.83
CA LEU A 119 -12.36 8.55 -3.26
C LEU A 119 -13.22 7.41 -3.80
N PHE A 120 -12.92 6.18 -3.38
CA PHE A 120 -13.73 5.01 -3.77
C PHE A 120 -15.14 5.12 -3.23
N CYS A 121 -15.32 5.52 -1.97
CA CYS A 121 -16.64 5.69 -1.39
C CYS A 121 -17.44 6.81 -2.07
N GLU A 122 -16.81 7.93 -2.40
CA GLU A 122 -17.48 8.98 -3.18
C GLU A 122 -17.93 8.48 -4.56
N HIS A 123 -17.08 7.72 -5.24
CA HIS A 123 -17.42 7.12 -6.53
C HIS A 123 -18.53 6.08 -6.39
N TYR A 124 -18.45 5.19 -5.40
CA TYR A 124 -19.46 4.15 -5.16
C TYR A 124 -20.83 4.73 -4.85
N LYS A 125 -20.92 5.82 -4.08
CA LYS A 125 -22.18 6.55 -3.88
C LYS A 125 -22.86 6.93 -5.20
N ASN A 126 -22.09 7.24 -6.24
CA ASN A 126 -22.61 7.67 -7.52
C ASN A 126 -23.02 6.51 -8.44
N ILE A 127 -22.58 5.27 -8.17
CA ILE A 127 -22.81 4.13 -9.08
C ILE A 127 -23.54 2.96 -8.43
N ILE A 128 -23.73 2.96 -7.11
CA ILE A 128 -24.50 1.96 -6.39
C ILE A 128 -25.87 2.56 -6.05
N HIS A 129 -26.91 2.07 -6.70
CA HIS A 129 -28.28 2.56 -6.51
C HIS A 129 -29.20 1.47 -5.93
N SER A 130 -28.76 0.22 -5.98
CA SER A 130 -29.47 -0.92 -5.41
C SER A 130 -28.53 -2.08 -5.09
N HIS A 131 -29.03 -3.06 -4.31
CA HIS A 131 -28.28 -4.29 -4.03
C HIS A 131 -27.91 -5.09 -5.29
N ARG A 132 -28.54 -4.82 -6.43
CA ARG A 132 -28.24 -5.47 -7.72
C ARG A 132 -26.95 -4.95 -8.36
N ASP A 133 -26.46 -3.81 -7.89
CA ASP A 133 -25.21 -3.22 -8.36
C ASP A 133 -24.00 -3.81 -7.63
N LEU A 134 -24.23 -4.64 -6.62
CA LEU A 134 -23.22 -5.29 -5.80
C LEU A 134 -22.96 -6.76 -6.22
N PRO A 135 -21.76 -7.29 -5.98
CA PRO A 135 -20.62 -6.59 -5.42
C PRO A 135 -19.94 -5.64 -6.42
N LYS A 136 -19.25 -4.62 -5.91
CA LYS A 136 -18.26 -3.84 -6.68
C LYS A 136 -16.88 -4.30 -6.25
N LEU A 137 -16.08 -4.75 -7.22
CA LEU A 137 -14.76 -5.33 -6.99
C LEU A 137 -13.72 -4.55 -7.80
N TYR A 138 -13.28 -3.40 -7.27
CA TYR A 138 -12.34 -2.54 -7.98
C TYR A 138 -10.93 -2.62 -7.39
N ASN A 139 -9.96 -2.66 -8.29
CA ASN A 139 -8.54 -2.64 -8.00
C ASN A 139 -7.87 -1.44 -8.67
N GLN A 140 -6.86 -0.87 -8.03
CA GLN A 140 -6.10 0.23 -8.57
C GLN A 140 -4.60 -0.02 -8.37
N TRP A 141 -3.84 0.10 -9.46
CA TRP A 141 -2.38 0.18 -9.47
C TRP A 141 -1.97 1.65 -9.54
N CYS A 142 -1.29 2.15 -8.52
CA CYS A 142 -0.94 3.56 -8.47
C CYS A 142 0.25 3.86 -7.55
N SER A 143 0.64 5.12 -7.48
CA SER A 143 1.48 5.63 -6.41
C SER A 143 0.64 6.34 -5.35
N VAL A 144 1.14 6.31 -4.10
CA VAL A 144 0.65 7.10 -2.99
C VAL A 144 1.78 7.86 -2.32
N LEU A 145 1.44 8.89 -1.56
CA LEU A 145 2.44 9.72 -0.89
C LEU A 145 2.09 9.86 0.60
N ARG A 146 3.02 9.41 1.45
CA ARG A 146 2.97 9.54 2.91
C ARG A 146 4.21 10.27 3.40
N TRP A 147 4.04 11.39 4.07
CA TRP A 147 5.14 12.26 4.45
C TRP A 147 5.93 11.71 5.65
N GLU A 148 6.53 10.57 5.43
CA GLU A 148 7.32 9.84 6.44
C GLU A 148 8.54 10.63 6.92
N LYS A 149 8.83 10.55 8.22
CA LYS A 149 10.00 11.19 8.82
C LYS A 149 11.31 10.49 8.45
N THR A 150 11.26 9.15 8.38
CA THR A 150 12.41 8.31 8.04
C THR A 150 12.12 7.53 6.78
N SER A 151 13.12 7.34 5.94
CA SER A 151 13.00 6.58 4.69
C SER A 151 14.15 5.59 4.54
N ARG A 152 13.87 4.47 3.87
CA ARG A 152 14.85 3.45 3.51
C ARG A 152 14.45 2.82 2.17
N PRO A 153 15.40 2.60 1.25
CA PRO A 153 15.12 1.97 -0.05
C PRO A 153 14.22 0.73 0.09
N PHE A 154 13.16 0.64 -0.70
CA PHE A 154 12.13 -0.40 -0.76
C PHE A 154 11.33 -0.65 0.53
N LEU A 155 11.82 -0.33 1.71
CA LEU A 155 11.16 -0.62 2.98
C LEU A 155 10.26 0.53 3.47
N ARG A 156 10.66 1.78 3.20
CA ARG A 156 9.88 2.96 3.59
C ARG A 156 10.21 4.15 2.71
N HIS A 157 9.28 4.53 1.85
CA HIS A 157 9.36 5.68 0.96
C HIS A 157 8.31 6.70 1.32
N ARG A 158 8.53 7.96 0.94
CA ARG A 158 7.46 8.96 0.95
C ARG A 158 6.48 8.76 -0.18
N GLU A 159 6.97 8.53 -1.38
CA GLU A 159 6.19 8.08 -2.52
C GLU A 159 6.54 6.62 -2.81
N PHE A 160 5.54 5.78 -2.98
CA PHE A 160 5.73 4.37 -3.33
C PHE A 160 4.62 3.86 -4.23
N LEU A 161 4.99 2.87 -5.03
CA LEU A 161 4.07 2.13 -5.87
C LEU A 161 3.38 1.05 -5.04
N TRP A 162 2.10 0.89 -5.23
CA TRP A 162 1.33 -0.14 -4.56
C TRP A 162 0.13 -0.61 -5.38
N GLN A 163 -0.56 -1.58 -4.85
CA GLN A 163 -1.89 -1.99 -5.24
C GLN A 163 -2.84 -1.73 -4.06
N GLU A 164 -4.00 -1.22 -4.37
CA GLU A 164 -5.12 -1.12 -3.45
C GLU A 164 -6.40 -1.60 -4.14
N GLY A 165 -7.10 -2.53 -3.49
CA GLY A 165 -8.43 -2.96 -3.90
C GLY A 165 -9.44 -2.46 -2.91
N HIS A 166 -10.54 -1.90 -3.40
CA HIS A 166 -11.65 -1.44 -2.58
C HIS A 166 -12.91 -2.08 -3.10
N THR A 167 -13.59 -2.81 -2.23
CA THR A 167 -14.77 -3.59 -2.62
C THR A 167 -15.97 -3.23 -1.78
N MET A 168 -17.14 -3.37 -2.36
CA MET A 168 -18.40 -3.11 -1.70
C MET A 168 -19.34 -4.31 -1.89
N HIS A 169 -19.94 -4.78 -0.81
CA HIS A 169 -20.73 -6.01 -0.76
C HIS A 169 -22.11 -5.76 -0.16
N ALA A 170 -23.05 -6.65 -0.43
CA ALA A 170 -24.41 -6.54 0.11
C ALA A 170 -24.49 -6.98 1.58
N THR A 171 -23.63 -7.90 2.01
CA THR A 171 -23.63 -8.44 3.37
C THR A 171 -22.24 -8.46 4.00
N ALA A 172 -22.20 -8.55 5.33
CA ALA A 172 -20.95 -8.68 6.08
C ALA A 172 -20.23 -9.99 5.72
N GLU A 173 -20.97 -11.07 5.54
CA GLU A 173 -20.42 -12.39 5.21
C GLU A 173 -19.68 -12.36 3.86
N GLU A 174 -20.26 -11.71 2.84
CA GLU A 174 -19.62 -11.53 1.54
C GLU A 174 -18.33 -10.70 1.66
N ALA A 175 -18.37 -9.59 2.40
CA ALA A 175 -17.20 -8.74 2.62
C ALA A 175 -16.07 -9.44 3.39
N ILE A 176 -16.42 -10.27 4.39
CA ILE A 176 -15.46 -11.07 5.14
C ILE A 176 -14.84 -12.15 4.24
N ALA A 177 -15.65 -12.83 3.43
CA ALA A 177 -15.17 -13.84 2.49
C ALA A 177 -14.19 -13.23 1.47
N GLU A 178 -14.48 -12.03 0.95
CA GLU A 178 -13.58 -11.28 0.08
C GLU A 178 -12.29 -10.86 0.79
N THR A 179 -12.38 -10.39 2.03
CA THR A 179 -11.22 -10.07 2.85
C THR A 179 -10.27 -11.27 3.01
N GLU A 180 -10.83 -12.46 3.27
CA GLU A 180 -10.07 -13.70 3.39
C GLU A 180 -9.51 -14.17 2.04
N GLN A 181 -10.24 -14.01 0.96
CA GLN A 181 -9.79 -14.37 -0.40
C GLN A 181 -8.54 -13.56 -0.78
N MET A 182 -8.57 -12.23 -0.64
CA MET A 182 -7.43 -11.37 -0.94
C MET A 182 -6.23 -11.65 -0.03
N PHE A 183 -6.48 -11.86 1.24
CA PHE A 183 -5.46 -12.25 2.21
C PHE A 183 -4.72 -13.54 1.81
N ASN A 184 -5.44 -14.54 1.30
CA ASN A 184 -4.87 -15.78 0.82
C ASN A 184 -4.10 -15.60 -0.49
N ILE A 185 -4.57 -14.75 -1.41
CA ILE A 185 -3.85 -14.43 -2.65
C ILE A 185 -2.50 -13.78 -2.34
N TYR A 186 -2.44 -12.83 -1.39
CA TYR A 186 -1.16 -12.23 -0.99
C TYR A 186 -0.21 -13.23 -0.38
N ALA A 187 -0.69 -14.14 0.48
CA ALA A 187 0.15 -15.19 1.06
C ALA A 187 0.69 -16.15 -0.01
N ASP A 188 -0.18 -16.63 -0.90
CA ASP A 188 0.21 -17.49 -2.03
C ASP A 188 1.25 -16.82 -2.92
N PHE A 189 1.06 -15.54 -3.24
CA PHE A 189 2.03 -14.79 -4.01
C PHE A 189 3.40 -14.70 -3.32
N CYS A 190 3.43 -14.39 -2.03
CA CYS A 190 4.67 -14.34 -1.27
C CYS A 190 5.40 -15.68 -1.25
N GLU A 191 4.68 -16.76 -0.97
CA GLU A 191 5.29 -18.09 -0.79
C GLU A 191 5.69 -18.74 -2.13
N ASN A 192 4.81 -18.71 -3.12
CA ASN A 192 4.97 -19.48 -4.35
C ASN A 192 5.64 -18.73 -5.50
N TYR A 193 5.59 -17.39 -5.50
CA TYR A 193 6.23 -16.57 -6.54
C TYR A 193 7.47 -15.84 -6.05
N LEU A 194 7.49 -15.40 -4.80
CA LEU A 194 8.65 -14.70 -4.22
C LEU A 194 9.57 -15.62 -3.41
N ALA A 195 9.18 -16.88 -3.18
CA ALA A 195 9.87 -17.81 -2.29
C ALA A 195 10.12 -17.22 -0.89
N MET A 196 9.19 -16.40 -0.42
CA MET A 196 9.26 -15.66 0.83
C MET A 196 8.30 -16.32 1.85
N PRO A 197 8.81 -17.04 2.85
CA PRO A 197 7.96 -17.63 3.89
C PRO A 197 7.29 -16.50 4.68
N VAL A 198 5.98 -16.63 4.89
CA VAL A 198 5.18 -15.63 5.57
C VAL A 198 4.35 -16.23 6.70
N VAL A 199 4.06 -15.37 7.67
CA VAL A 199 3.11 -15.65 8.74
C VAL A 199 1.83 -14.87 8.46
N LYS A 200 0.71 -15.58 8.45
CA LYS A 200 -0.63 -15.00 8.34
C LYS A 200 -1.19 -14.72 9.72
N GLY A 201 -1.78 -13.54 9.93
CA GLY A 201 -2.35 -13.18 11.23
C GLY A 201 -3.36 -12.04 11.15
N ARG A 202 -4.06 -11.84 12.25
CA ARG A 202 -4.93 -10.67 12.47
C ARG A 202 -4.18 -9.69 13.38
N LYS A 203 -4.15 -8.41 13.00
CA LYS A 203 -3.57 -7.35 13.83
C LYS A 203 -4.40 -7.12 15.08
N THR A 204 -3.71 -6.71 16.14
CA THR A 204 -4.35 -6.26 17.36
C THR A 204 -5.16 -4.98 17.13
N ASP A 205 -6.09 -4.66 18.02
CA ASP A 205 -6.88 -3.44 17.91
C ASP A 205 -6.05 -2.17 17.90
N LYS A 206 -4.86 -2.21 18.51
CA LYS A 206 -3.91 -1.08 18.52
C LYS A 206 -3.21 -0.87 17.18
N GLU A 207 -3.03 -1.93 16.39
CA GLU A 207 -2.23 -1.91 15.15
C GLU A 207 -3.06 -2.08 13.88
N LYS A 208 -4.36 -2.35 14.03
CA LYS A 208 -5.26 -2.44 12.88
C LYS A 208 -5.34 -1.10 12.13
N PHE A 209 -5.68 -1.17 10.86
CA PHE A 209 -5.87 0.01 10.03
C PHE A 209 -6.97 0.91 10.60
N SER A 210 -6.75 2.22 10.55
CA SER A 210 -7.71 3.22 11.08
C SER A 210 -9.04 3.15 10.33
N GLY A 211 -10.13 3.03 11.08
CA GLY A 211 -11.47 2.83 10.52
C GLY A 211 -11.84 1.36 10.22
N ALA A 212 -10.90 0.41 10.30
CA ALA A 212 -11.22 -1.00 10.08
C ALA A 212 -11.72 -1.70 11.36
N GLU A 213 -12.68 -2.60 11.22
CA GLU A 213 -13.09 -3.54 12.28
C GLU A 213 -12.06 -4.66 12.46
N ALA A 214 -11.49 -5.14 11.36
CA ALA A 214 -10.43 -6.13 11.36
C ALA A 214 -9.39 -5.85 10.27
N THR A 215 -8.12 -6.10 10.59
CA THR A 215 -7.00 -6.07 9.64
C THR A 215 -6.27 -7.41 9.69
N TYR A 216 -6.21 -8.07 8.55
CA TYR A 216 -5.40 -9.27 8.35
C TYR A 216 -4.10 -8.87 7.68
N THR A 217 -3.00 -9.53 8.05
CA THR A 217 -1.67 -9.19 7.60
C THR A 217 -0.88 -10.43 7.22
N VAL A 218 -0.09 -10.28 6.17
CA VAL A 218 0.90 -11.25 5.73
C VAL A 218 2.26 -10.65 6.03
N GLU A 219 3.03 -11.25 6.90
CA GLU A 219 4.31 -10.72 7.38
C GLU A 219 5.44 -11.74 7.24
N CYS A 220 6.62 -11.27 6.89
CA CYS A 220 7.83 -12.07 6.88
C CYS A 220 8.84 -11.57 7.90
N MET A 221 9.73 -12.48 8.35
CA MET A 221 10.81 -12.14 9.28
C MET A 221 12.03 -11.65 8.51
N MET A 222 12.49 -10.45 8.82
CA MET A 222 13.73 -9.91 8.30
C MET A 222 14.95 -10.44 9.09
N HIS A 223 16.13 -10.33 8.50
CA HIS A 223 17.38 -10.77 9.14
C HIS A 223 17.63 -10.09 10.50
N ASP A 224 17.26 -8.83 10.64
CA ASP A 224 17.36 -8.08 11.91
C ASP A 224 16.22 -8.42 12.92
N LYS A 225 15.47 -9.49 12.66
CA LYS A 225 14.37 -10.01 13.48
C LYS A 225 13.17 -9.09 13.60
N LYS A 226 13.03 -8.13 12.68
CA LYS A 226 11.82 -7.32 12.56
C LYS A 226 10.85 -7.97 11.59
N ALA A 227 9.55 -7.87 11.89
CA ALA A 227 8.51 -8.25 10.97
C ALA A 227 8.40 -7.21 9.84
N LEU A 228 8.31 -7.68 8.60
CA LEU A 228 8.01 -6.87 7.43
C LEU A 228 6.60 -7.23 6.94
N GLN A 229 5.71 -6.26 6.95
CA GLN A 229 4.38 -6.41 6.37
C GLN A 229 4.49 -6.46 4.84
N ALA A 230 4.08 -7.58 4.25
CA ALA A 230 4.10 -7.77 2.80
C ALA A 230 2.75 -7.42 2.15
N GLY A 231 1.65 -7.63 2.86
CA GLY A 231 0.31 -7.29 2.40
C GLY A 231 -0.71 -7.28 3.53
N THR A 232 -1.81 -6.55 3.32
CA THR A 232 -2.93 -6.49 4.26
C THR A 232 -4.25 -6.59 3.55
N SER A 233 -5.25 -7.12 4.25
CA SER A 233 -6.64 -7.10 3.83
C SER A 233 -7.49 -6.64 5.02
N HIS A 234 -8.41 -5.70 4.77
CA HIS A 234 -9.16 -5.01 5.80
C HIS A 234 -10.65 -5.30 5.65
N TYR A 235 -11.32 -5.59 6.77
CA TYR A 235 -12.75 -5.57 6.87
C TYR A 235 -13.18 -4.29 7.59
N PHE A 236 -13.92 -3.41 6.90
CA PHE A 236 -14.33 -2.10 7.42
C PHE A 236 -15.70 -2.10 8.09
N GLY A 237 -16.46 -3.22 8.01
CA GLY A 237 -17.86 -3.19 8.40
C GLY A 237 -18.66 -2.24 7.50
N ASP A 238 -19.60 -1.51 8.10
CA ASP A 238 -20.44 -0.54 7.38
C ASP A 238 -20.10 0.93 7.67
N GLY A 239 -19.00 1.20 8.37
CA GLY A 239 -18.60 2.56 8.78
C GLY A 239 -18.45 3.53 7.61
N PHE A 240 -17.68 3.16 6.59
CA PHE A 240 -17.52 3.97 5.38
C PHE A 240 -18.83 4.08 4.58
N ALA A 241 -19.61 3.00 4.45
CA ALA A 241 -20.87 3.02 3.74
C ALA A 241 -21.83 4.01 4.38
N ARG A 242 -21.95 4.02 5.70
CA ARG A 242 -22.76 5.00 6.46
C ARG A 242 -22.24 6.44 6.32
N ALA A 243 -20.92 6.66 6.42
CA ALA A 243 -20.33 8.00 6.33
C ALA A 243 -20.54 8.63 4.95
N PHE A 244 -20.61 7.82 3.91
CA PHE A 244 -20.78 8.27 2.51
C PHE A 244 -22.22 8.10 1.99
N ASP A 245 -23.12 7.53 2.79
CA ASP A 245 -24.52 7.32 2.42
C ASP A 245 -24.66 6.43 1.17
N ILE A 246 -23.99 5.25 1.23
CA ILE A 246 -23.99 4.20 0.21
C ILE A 246 -24.98 3.10 0.62
#